data_605b23d765a2d5f5d8128a5bd6e0cfeb
#
_entry.id   605b23d765a2d5f5d8128a5bd6e0cfeb
#
_cell.length_a   1.000
_cell.length_b   1.000
_cell.length_c   1.000
_cell.angle_alpha   90.00
_cell.angle_beta   90.00
_cell.angle_gamma   90.00
#
_symmetry.space_group_name_H-M   'P 1'
#
loop_
_entity.id
_entity.type
_entity.pdbx_description
1 polymer ?
#
loop_
_entity_poly.entity_id
_entity_poly.type
_entity_poly.pdbx_seq_one_letter_code
_entity_poly.pdbx_strand_id
1 'polypeptide(L)'
;MALYLGIDIGTSASKGVLIDDRCNIVCQASCGHETDNPCDGWYQHDAEAVWWGDFCRLSRELVARSGVNAAQIGCVGLSALGCDCVPVDTECNALAPAILYGVDARSKPQIDELLSEYGSDRARELFGHDPCSSDIAPKILWFKENMPEVHERAAKFLTASSFLCAKLTGRFTVDRYLAEDFLPLYDRFTWKVDARECARFCRPDQMAEVMSATDIAGVITQRAAEATGLAAGTPVLVGTGDSGAEAISTGVFRPGDMMVQLGSTAYFIYLADHMVDDARLWPGTFIIPGTYGICAGTNTAGALTSWLRQELYRDAVEAEGHGGPDAYSVMAHDAAGVAPGADGLLCLPYFAGERTPLNDPEARGVFFGLTGRHTRAIWFVPPWKASRIPLHPMSTLSSENMDCQLGALCLSEVEPRIQFGCRLSPTYVGARSRLPRLRWRMLR
;
A
#
# COMPACT_ATOMS: atom_id res chain seq x y z
N MET A 1 -14.13 23.05 18.29
CA MET A 1 -13.10 22.54 17.39
C MET A 1 -13.35 21.05 17.29
N ALA A 2 -13.73 20.55 16.14
CA ALA A 2 -13.92 19.12 15.93
C ALA A 2 -12.54 18.45 15.85
N LEU A 3 -12.44 17.24 16.41
CA LEU A 3 -11.25 16.41 16.35
C LEU A 3 -11.55 15.16 15.54
N TYR A 4 -10.54 14.61 14.88
CA TYR A 4 -10.65 13.42 14.07
C TYR A 4 -9.54 12.45 14.44
N LEU A 5 -9.91 11.19 14.66
CA LEU A 5 -8.99 10.12 14.98
C LEU A 5 -8.73 9.29 13.72
N GLY A 6 -7.48 9.14 13.34
CA GLY A 6 -7.03 8.18 12.31
C GLY A 6 -6.17 7.10 12.93
N ILE A 7 -6.44 5.83 12.61
CA ILE A 7 -5.59 4.70 13.01
C ILE A 7 -5.28 3.86 11.78
N ASP A 8 -4.00 3.56 11.64
CA ASP A 8 -3.41 2.73 10.60
C ASP A 8 -2.78 1.47 11.21
N ILE A 9 -3.16 0.30 10.69
CA ILE A 9 -2.59 -0.99 11.07
C ILE A 9 -1.67 -1.47 9.95
N GLY A 10 -0.37 -1.37 10.15
CA GLY A 10 0.63 -1.85 9.19
C GLY A 10 1.11 -3.28 9.45
N THR A 11 2.12 -3.73 8.72
CA THR A 11 2.68 -5.09 8.80
C THR A 11 3.48 -5.33 10.09
N SER A 12 4.21 -4.33 10.58
CA SER A 12 5.11 -4.46 11.75
C SER A 12 4.85 -3.43 12.85
N ALA A 13 3.96 -2.47 12.59
CA ALA A 13 3.61 -1.43 13.54
C ALA A 13 2.26 -0.80 13.19
N SER A 14 1.52 -0.45 14.23
CA SER A 14 0.31 0.35 14.14
C SER A 14 0.58 1.78 14.54
N LYS A 15 -0.10 2.73 13.91
CA LYS A 15 0.06 4.17 14.11
C LYS A 15 -1.31 4.82 14.32
N GLY A 16 -1.35 5.82 15.17
CA GLY A 16 -2.56 6.59 15.41
C GLY A 16 -2.27 8.08 15.47
N VAL A 17 -3.19 8.87 14.96
CA VAL A 17 -3.10 10.34 14.96
C VAL A 17 -4.45 10.96 15.33
N LEU A 18 -4.40 11.98 16.17
CA LEU A 18 -5.52 12.86 16.46
C LEU A 18 -5.23 14.22 15.80
N ILE A 19 -6.13 14.68 14.95
CA ILE A 19 -6.00 15.95 14.24
C ILE A 19 -7.18 16.89 14.53
N ASP A 20 -6.95 18.19 14.35
CA ASP A 20 -8.00 19.20 14.40
C ASP A 20 -8.67 19.41 13.02
N ASP A 21 -9.66 20.32 12.97
CA ASP A 21 -10.38 20.71 11.75
C ASP A 21 -9.53 21.46 10.70
N ARG A 22 -8.25 21.75 11.03
CA ARG A 22 -7.27 22.34 10.12
C ARG A 22 -6.16 21.35 9.75
N CYS A 23 -6.35 20.07 10.04
CA CYS A 23 -5.36 19.00 9.85
C CYS A 23 -4.05 19.20 10.63
N ASN A 24 -4.05 19.99 11.72
CA ASN A 24 -2.89 20.04 12.61
C ASN A 24 -2.89 18.81 13.52
N ILE A 25 -1.73 18.19 13.68
CA ILE A 25 -1.56 17.05 14.58
C ILE A 25 -1.63 17.52 16.02
N VAL A 26 -2.64 17.06 16.75
CA VAL A 26 -2.83 17.30 18.19
C VAL A 26 -2.04 16.30 19.02
N CYS A 27 -2.09 15.03 18.64
CA CYS A 27 -1.37 13.94 19.29
C CYS A 27 -1.13 12.80 18.29
N GLN A 28 -0.03 12.08 18.47
CA GLN A 28 0.29 10.88 17.71
C GLN A 28 0.88 9.81 18.62
N ALA A 29 0.65 8.55 18.27
CA ALA A 29 1.18 7.39 18.97
C ALA A 29 1.46 6.27 17.99
N SER A 30 2.32 5.32 18.36
CA SER A 30 2.60 4.12 17.59
C SER A 30 2.94 2.97 18.51
N CYS A 31 2.63 1.75 18.08
CA CYS A 31 3.05 0.53 18.75
C CYS A 31 3.56 -0.49 17.72
N GLY A 32 4.68 -1.11 18.02
CA GLY A 32 5.22 -2.21 17.23
C GLY A 32 4.52 -3.52 17.57
N HIS A 33 4.43 -4.41 16.60
CA HIS A 33 4.00 -5.79 16.75
C HIS A 33 4.80 -6.69 15.81
N GLU A 34 4.72 -7.99 16.04
CA GLU A 34 5.41 -8.98 15.22
C GLU A 34 4.44 -9.59 14.21
N THR A 35 4.96 -9.94 13.05
CA THR A 35 4.27 -10.79 12.08
C THR A 35 4.62 -12.23 12.38
N ASP A 36 3.62 -13.08 12.56
CA ASP A 36 3.81 -14.51 12.78
C ASP A 36 4.13 -15.19 11.44
N ASN A 37 5.18 -16.02 11.47
CA ASN A 37 5.66 -16.80 10.33
C ASN A 37 5.74 -18.28 10.76
N PRO A 38 4.60 -19.00 10.77
CA PRO A 38 4.54 -20.37 11.29
C PRO A 38 5.32 -21.37 10.45
N CYS A 39 5.53 -21.10 9.18
CA CYS A 39 6.41 -21.87 8.28
C CYS A 39 6.84 -21.00 7.10
N ASP A 40 7.82 -21.47 6.35
CA ASP A 40 8.37 -20.74 5.22
C ASP A 40 7.28 -20.31 4.20
N GLY A 41 7.29 -19.03 3.85
CA GLY A 41 6.31 -18.42 2.94
C GLY A 41 4.91 -18.17 3.52
N TRP A 42 4.66 -18.44 4.82
CA TRP A 42 3.40 -18.10 5.47
C TRP A 42 3.56 -16.91 6.39
N TYR A 43 2.72 -15.91 6.22
CA TYR A 43 2.72 -14.68 7.00
C TYR A 43 1.31 -14.37 7.49
N GLN A 44 1.13 -14.25 8.80
CA GLN A 44 -0.18 -14.07 9.40
C GLN A 44 -0.16 -13.15 10.60
N HIS A 45 -1.33 -12.59 10.91
CA HIS A 45 -1.58 -11.85 12.15
C HIS A 45 -2.71 -12.50 12.93
N ASP A 46 -2.60 -12.46 14.26
CA ASP A 46 -3.75 -12.60 15.13
C ASP A 46 -4.56 -11.30 15.10
N ALA A 47 -5.69 -11.30 14.39
CA ALA A 47 -6.50 -10.11 14.18
C ALA A 47 -7.06 -9.53 15.50
N GLU A 48 -7.32 -10.37 16.50
CA GLU A 48 -7.80 -9.92 17.82
C GLU A 48 -6.67 -9.27 18.62
N ALA A 49 -5.52 -9.91 18.69
CA ALA A 49 -4.40 -9.43 19.50
C ALA A 49 -3.69 -8.23 18.84
N VAL A 50 -3.46 -8.29 17.52
CA VAL A 50 -2.72 -7.26 16.78
C VAL A 50 -3.66 -6.16 16.33
N TRP A 51 -4.61 -6.44 15.45
CA TRP A 51 -5.39 -5.36 14.83
C TRP A 51 -6.32 -4.67 15.83
N TRP A 52 -7.16 -5.46 16.52
CA TRP A 52 -8.07 -4.92 17.51
C TRP A 52 -7.35 -4.46 18.78
N GLY A 53 -6.37 -5.23 19.25
CA GLY A 53 -5.56 -4.91 20.42
C GLY A 53 -4.80 -3.60 20.27
N ASP A 54 -4.13 -3.39 19.13
CA ASP A 54 -3.41 -2.16 18.84
C ASP A 54 -4.35 -0.97 18.65
N PHE A 55 -5.49 -1.16 17.97
CA PHE A 55 -6.51 -0.12 17.86
C PHE A 55 -6.96 0.35 19.24
N CYS A 56 -7.31 -0.58 20.13
CA CYS A 56 -7.73 -0.26 21.49
C CYS A 56 -6.63 0.42 22.31
N ARG A 57 -5.39 -0.01 22.16
CA ARG A 57 -4.23 0.60 22.83
C ARG A 57 -4.02 2.03 22.36
N LEU A 58 -3.92 2.22 21.04
CA LEU A 58 -3.64 3.53 20.44
C LEU A 58 -4.75 4.54 20.71
N SER A 59 -6.02 4.15 20.58
CA SER A 59 -7.15 5.04 20.85
C SER A 59 -7.16 5.53 22.30
N ARG A 60 -6.97 4.63 23.27
CA ARG A 60 -6.86 5.00 24.69
C ARG A 60 -5.65 5.90 24.98
N GLU A 61 -4.49 5.57 24.41
CA GLU A 61 -3.27 6.35 24.58
C GLU A 61 -3.43 7.77 24.02
N LEU A 62 -3.99 7.90 22.83
CA LEU A 62 -4.20 9.19 22.17
C LEU A 62 -5.18 10.06 22.95
N VAL A 63 -6.29 9.51 23.44
CA VAL A 63 -7.25 10.23 24.29
C VAL A 63 -6.58 10.66 25.59
N ALA A 64 -5.86 9.77 26.27
CA ALA A 64 -5.21 10.07 27.54
C ALA A 64 -4.10 11.12 27.40
N ARG A 65 -3.23 11.00 26.38
CA ARG A 65 -2.09 11.91 26.17
C ARG A 65 -2.50 13.29 25.67
N SER A 66 -3.55 13.37 24.87
CA SER A 66 -4.05 14.65 24.36
C SER A 66 -4.85 15.42 25.42
N GLY A 67 -5.37 14.76 26.44
CA GLY A 67 -6.25 15.34 27.45
C GLY A 67 -7.63 15.76 26.91
N VAL A 68 -7.99 15.36 25.68
CA VAL A 68 -9.27 15.69 25.07
C VAL A 68 -10.38 14.82 25.65
N ASN A 69 -11.61 15.34 25.68
CA ASN A 69 -12.76 14.53 25.97
C ASN A 69 -13.09 13.68 24.71
N ALA A 70 -13.21 12.38 24.86
CA ALA A 70 -13.53 11.46 23.75
C ALA A 70 -14.80 11.89 22.98
N ALA A 71 -15.76 12.54 23.61
CA ALA A 71 -16.96 13.09 22.97
C ALA A 71 -16.66 14.25 21.99
N GLN A 72 -15.46 14.81 21.99
CA GLN A 72 -15.04 15.84 21.03
C GLN A 72 -14.51 15.25 19.72
N ILE A 73 -14.28 13.93 19.68
CA ILE A 73 -13.88 13.22 18.47
C ILE A 73 -15.10 13.07 17.57
N GLY A 74 -15.11 13.81 16.48
CA GLY A 74 -16.26 13.90 15.57
C GLY A 74 -16.34 12.73 14.57
N CYS A 75 -15.21 12.05 14.31
CA CYS A 75 -15.18 10.90 13.41
C CYS A 75 -13.91 10.07 13.62
N VAL A 76 -14.01 8.76 13.32
CA VAL A 76 -12.89 7.83 13.28
C VAL A 76 -12.66 7.37 11.85
N GLY A 77 -11.43 7.55 11.35
CA GLY A 77 -10.94 7.04 10.07
C GLY A 77 -10.06 5.81 10.28
N LEU A 78 -10.19 4.85 9.38
CA LEU A 78 -9.48 3.57 9.42
C LEU A 78 -8.62 3.42 8.17
N SER A 79 -7.38 3.04 8.39
CA SER A 79 -6.46 2.55 7.37
C SER A 79 -5.82 1.26 7.89
N ALA A 80 -5.58 0.32 7.01
CA ALA A 80 -4.85 -0.89 7.37
C ALA A 80 -4.16 -1.48 6.15
N LEU A 81 -3.24 -2.43 6.39
CA LEU A 81 -2.71 -3.26 5.31
C LEU A 81 -3.87 -3.81 4.48
N GLY A 82 -3.67 -3.92 3.18
CA GLY A 82 -4.68 -4.40 2.25
C GLY A 82 -4.39 -5.81 1.77
N CYS A 83 -5.30 -6.38 0.96
CA CYS A 83 -5.13 -7.70 0.35
C CYS A 83 -5.00 -8.85 1.36
N ASP A 84 -5.37 -8.63 2.60
CA ASP A 84 -5.39 -9.63 3.67
C ASP A 84 -6.78 -10.28 3.81
N CYS A 85 -6.85 -11.41 4.51
CA CYS A 85 -8.10 -12.16 4.65
C CYS A 85 -8.23 -12.77 6.04
N VAL A 86 -9.28 -12.37 6.77
CA VAL A 86 -9.65 -12.97 8.05
C VAL A 86 -11.09 -13.49 8.02
N PRO A 87 -11.33 -14.79 8.31
CA PRO A 87 -12.67 -15.34 8.51
C PRO A 87 -13.19 -14.94 9.91
N VAL A 88 -14.40 -14.42 9.97
CA VAL A 88 -15.03 -14.00 11.23
C VAL A 88 -16.43 -14.59 11.42
N ASP A 89 -16.86 -14.71 12.68
CA ASP A 89 -18.24 -15.08 13.03
C ASP A 89 -19.21 -13.88 12.95
N THR A 90 -20.47 -14.11 13.31
CA THR A 90 -21.53 -13.07 13.32
C THR A 90 -21.30 -11.94 14.30
N GLU A 91 -20.45 -12.14 15.32
CA GLU A 91 -20.08 -11.14 16.31
C GLU A 91 -18.75 -10.45 15.99
N CYS A 92 -18.20 -10.73 14.81
CA CYS A 92 -16.88 -10.27 14.34
C CYS A 92 -15.72 -10.79 15.24
N ASN A 93 -15.80 -12.02 15.73
CA ASN A 93 -14.64 -12.68 16.33
C ASN A 93 -13.88 -13.43 15.23
N ALA A 94 -12.56 -13.29 15.21
CA ALA A 94 -11.73 -14.01 14.26
C ALA A 94 -11.78 -15.53 14.54
N LEU A 95 -12.01 -16.32 13.49
CA LEU A 95 -12.10 -17.78 13.57
C LEU A 95 -10.77 -18.48 13.29
N ALA A 96 -9.82 -17.75 12.69
CA ALA A 96 -8.45 -18.18 12.39
C ALA A 96 -7.55 -16.95 12.26
N PRO A 97 -6.22 -17.12 12.31
CA PRO A 97 -5.29 -16.04 11.97
C PRO A 97 -5.56 -15.50 10.59
N ALA A 98 -5.37 -14.19 10.42
CA ALA A 98 -5.52 -13.52 9.14
C ALA A 98 -4.35 -13.85 8.22
N ILE A 99 -4.64 -14.25 6.99
CA ILE A 99 -3.63 -14.43 5.93
C ILE A 99 -3.27 -13.04 5.39
N LEU A 100 -1.99 -12.68 5.41
CA LEU A 100 -1.55 -11.36 4.96
C LEU A 100 -1.56 -11.25 3.44
N TYR A 101 -1.24 -10.05 2.96
CA TYR A 101 -1.18 -9.65 1.54
C TYR A 101 -0.17 -10.49 0.73
N GLY A 102 0.33 -9.96 -0.38
CA GLY A 102 1.18 -10.64 -1.35
C GLY A 102 2.50 -11.26 -0.87
N VAL A 103 2.88 -11.05 0.41
CA VAL A 103 4.04 -11.73 1.04
C VAL A 103 3.73 -13.18 1.43
N ASP A 104 2.45 -13.51 1.66
CA ASP A 104 2.02 -14.87 1.99
C ASP A 104 1.82 -15.69 0.72
N ALA A 105 2.50 -16.83 0.66
CA ALA A 105 2.49 -17.71 -0.51
C ALA A 105 1.60 -18.96 -0.34
N ARG A 106 0.85 -19.09 0.79
CA ARG A 106 0.09 -20.31 1.09
C ARG A 106 -1.01 -20.62 0.09
N SER A 107 -1.59 -19.59 -0.54
CA SER A 107 -2.64 -19.74 -1.55
C SER A 107 -2.12 -19.98 -2.98
N LYS A 108 -0.80 -20.15 -3.17
CA LYS A 108 -0.24 -20.42 -4.49
C LYS A 108 -0.83 -21.65 -5.18
N PRO A 109 -1.05 -22.80 -4.51
CA PRO A 109 -1.71 -23.95 -5.15
C PRO A 109 -3.09 -23.60 -5.72
N GLN A 110 -3.89 -22.81 -5.00
CA GLN A 110 -5.22 -22.37 -5.43
C GLN A 110 -5.13 -21.41 -6.63
N ILE A 111 -4.11 -20.54 -6.68
CA ILE A 111 -3.85 -19.67 -7.81
C ILE A 111 -3.51 -20.50 -9.04
N ASP A 112 -2.62 -21.48 -8.92
CA ASP A 112 -2.21 -22.36 -10.01
C ASP A 112 -3.40 -23.21 -10.53
N GLU A 113 -4.27 -23.67 -9.62
CA GLU A 113 -5.52 -24.36 -9.97
C GLU A 113 -6.47 -23.47 -10.76
N LEU A 114 -6.72 -22.23 -10.29
CA LEU A 114 -7.59 -21.26 -10.96
C LEU A 114 -7.05 -20.90 -12.35
N LEU A 115 -5.75 -20.71 -12.50
CA LEU A 115 -5.11 -20.46 -13.80
C LEU A 115 -5.25 -21.67 -14.73
N SER A 116 -5.12 -22.88 -14.21
CA SER A 116 -5.32 -24.11 -14.99
C SER A 116 -6.77 -24.31 -15.42
N GLU A 117 -7.74 -23.98 -14.54
CA GLU A 117 -9.18 -24.12 -14.80
C GLU A 117 -9.70 -23.08 -15.78
N TYR A 118 -9.36 -21.79 -15.57
CA TYR A 118 -9.91 -20.69 -16.37
C TYR A 118 -9.08 -20.40 -17.63
N GLY A 119 -7.78 -20.70 -17.61
CA GLY A 119 -6.83 -20.17 -18.58
C GLY A 119 -6.50 -18.69 -18.32
N SER A 120 -5.35 -18.23 -18.80
CA SER A 120 -4.85 -16.88 -18.49
C SER A 120 -5.80 -15.75 -18.93
N ASP A 121 -6.40 -15.86 -20.12
CA ASP A 121 -7.27 -14.79 -20.64
C ASP A 121 -8.55 -14.63 -19.79
N ARG A 122 -9.20 -15.75 -19.43
CA ARG A 122 -10.39 -15.70 -18.60
C ARG A 122 -10.07 -15.31 -17.16
N ALA A 123 -8.93 -15.75 -16.62
CA ALA A 123 -8.48 -15.35 -15.30
C ALA A 123 -8.26 -13.84 -15.25
N ARG A 124 -7.59 -13.25 -16.24
CA ARG A 124 -7.43 -11.78 -16.33
C ARG A 124 -8.75 -11.04 -16.46
N GLU A 125 -9.70 -11.56 -17.23
CA GLU A 125 -11.03 -10.96 -17.33
C GLU A 125 -11.74 -10.93 -15.98
N LEU A 126 -11.65 -12.01 -15.20
CA LEU A 126 -12.30 -12.15 -13.91
C LEU A 126 -11.65 -11.32 -12.81
N PHE A 127 -10.32 -11.37 -12.70
CA PHE A 127 -9.56 -10.72 -11.64
C PHE A 127 -9.07 -9.31 -12.03
N GLY A 128 -9.12 -8.95 -13.32
CA GLY A 128 -8.59 -7.69 -13.83
C GLY A 128 -7.08 -7.69 -14.08
N HIS A 129 -6.39 -8.74 -13.67
CA HIS A 129 -4.96 -9.00 -13.83
C HIS A 129 -4.69 -10.52 -13.71
N ASP A 130 -3.44 -10.94 -13.87
CA ASP A 130 -3.07 -12.32 -13.57
C ASP A 130 -3.23 -12.58 -12.07
N PRO A 131 -4.00 -13.59 -11.64
CA PRO A 131 -4.19 -13.91 -10.23
C PRO A 131 -2.88 -14.09 -9.49
N CYS A 132 -2.79 -13.51 -8.30
CA CYS A 132 -1.57 -13.51 -7.50
C CYS A 132 -1.87 -13.61 -5.99
N SER A 133 -0.82 -13.65 -5.17
CA SER A 133 -0.95 -13.76 -3.72
C SER A 133 -1.58 -12.52 -3.03
N SER A 134 -1.77 -11.43 -3.75
CA SER A 134 -2.54 -10.28 -3.25
C SER A 134 -4.06 -10.48 -3.35
N ASP A 135 -4.54 -11.38 -4.22
CA ASP A 135 -5.97 -11.64 -4.34
C ASP A 135 -6.54 -12.37 -3.12
N ILE A 136 -7.73 -11.96 -2.70
CA ILE A 136 -8.41 -12.54 -1.52
C ILE A 136 -9.19 -13.80 -1.89
N ALA A 137 -9.75 -13.89 -3.09
CA ALA A 137 -10.50 -15.07 -3.52
C ALA A 137 -9.69 -16.38 -3.43
N PRO A 138 -8.41 -16.46 -3.86
CA PRO A 138 -7.58 -17.65 -3.62
C PRO A 138 -7.33 -17.95 -2.13
N LYS A 139 -7.27 -16.94 -1.25
CA LYS A 139 -7.14 -17.15 0.20
C LYS A 139 -8.41 -17.74 0.80
N ILE A 140 -9.58 -17.29 0.34
CA ILE A 140 -10.87 -17.88 0.73
C ILE A 140 -10.94 -19.35 0.30
N LEU A 141 -10.49 -19.65 -0.94
CA LEU A 141 -10.41 -21.02 -1.44
C LEU A 141 -9.44 -21.87 -0.59
N TRP A 142 -8.31 -21.30 -0.19
CA TRP A 142 -7.38 -21.96 0.72
C TRP A 142 -8.07 -22.33 2.07
N PHE A 143 -8.84 -21.41 2.68
CA PHE A 143 -9.62 -21.71 3.89
C PHE A 143 -10.64 -22.85 3.64
N LYS A 144 -11.32 -22.83 2.51
CA LYS A 144 -12.29 -23.85 2.11
C LYS A 144 -11.67 -25.25 2.08
N GLU A 145 -10.46 -25.37 1.57
CA GLU A 145 -9.77 -26.64 1.38
C GLU A 145 -8.99 -27.10 2.60
N ASN A 146 -8.36 -26.17 3.33
CA ASN A 146 -7.45 -26.52 4.42
C ASN A 146 -8.08 -26.35 5.81
N MET A 147 -9.13 -25.53 5.93
CA MET A 147 -9.85 -25.28 7.18
C MET A 147 -11.38 -25.27 6.95
N PRO A 148 -11.97 -26.36 6.43
CA PRO A 148 -13.37 -26.38 5.99
C PRO A 148 -14.36 -26.02 7.10
N GLU A 149 -14.11 -26.39 8.35
CA GLU A 149 -14.96 -26.02 9.48
C GLU A 149 -14.93 -24.51 9.76
N VAL A 150 -13.78 -23.85 9.60
CA VAL A 150 -13.63 -22.40 9.72
C VAL A 150 -14.36 -21.71 8.58
N HIS A 151 -14.16 -22.17 7.36
CA HIS A 151 -14.81 -21.63 6.16
C HIS A 151 -16.34 -21.72 6.26
N GLU A 152 -16.89 -22.86 6.70
CA GLU A 152 -18.33 -23.08 6.84
C GLU A 152 -18.94 -22.19 7.92
N ARG A 153 -18.23 -22.04 9.06
CA ARG A 153 -18.67 -21.22 10.20
C ARG A 153 -18.49 -19.72 9.98
N ALA A 154 -17.64 -19.32 9.03
CA ALA A 154 -17.41 -17.92 8.74
C ALA A 154 -18.73 -17.23 8.35
N ALA A 155 -19.07 -16.16 9.06
CA ALA A 155 -20.13 -15.24 8.65
C ALA A 155 -19.66 -14.32 7.55
N LYS A 156 -18.38 -13.89 7.62
CA LYS A 156 -17.75 -13.00 6.64
C LYS A 156 -16.27 -13.33 6.46
N PHE A 157 -15.73 -12.97 5.29
CA PHE A 157 -14.30 -12.83 5.05
C PHE A 157 -14.00 -11.33 4.92
N LEU A 158 -13.08 -10.82 5.73
CA LEU A 158 -12.83 -9.40 5.87
C LEU A 158 -11.35 -9.06 5.65
N THR A 159 -11.09 -7.81 5.24
CA THR A 159 -9.77 -7.18 5.35
C THR A 159 -9.58 -6.56 6.73
N ALA A 160 -8.37 -6.13 7.07
CA ALA A 160 -8.07 -5.55 8.38
C ALA A 160 -8.89 -4.29 8.66
N SER A 161 -9.02 -3.36 7.72
CA SER A 161 -9.86 -2.17 7.90
C SER A 161 -11.34 -2.52 8.05
N SER A 162 -11.83 -3.50 7.27
CA SER A 162 -13.21 -4.02 7.39
C SER A 162 -13.46 -4.70 8.72
N PHE A 163 -12.50 -5.45 9.24
CA PHE A 163 -12.56 -6.07 10.56
C PHE A 163 -12.65 -5.02 11.66
N LEU A 164 -11.79 -4.01 11.64
CA LEU A 164 -11.85 -2.90 12.59
C LEU A 164 -13.17 -2.13 12.52
N CYS A 165 -13.65 -1.87 11.31
CA CYS A 165 -14.96 -1.24 11.11
C CYS A 165 -16.09 -2.06 11.74
N ALA A 166 -16.08 -3.40 11.53
CA ALA A 166 -17.08 -4.29 12.10
C ALA A 166 -16.96 -4.38 13.64
N LYS A 167 -15.75 -4.44 14.20
CA LYS A 167 -15.53 -4.39 15.67
C LYS A 167 -16.09 -3.12 16.30
N LEU A 168 -15.96 -1.99 15.62
CA LEU A 168 -16.41 -0.68 16.11
C LEU A 168 -17.92 -0.51 15.99
N THR A 169 -18.52 -0.94 14.87
CA THR A 169 -19.87 -0.56 14.48
C THR A 169 -20.88 -1.71 14.47
N GLY A 170 -20.41 -2.94 14.44
CA GLY A 170 -21.23 -4.13 14.21
C GLY A 170 -21.67 -4.31 12.74
N ARG A 171 -21.16 -3.51 11.80
CA ARG A 171 -21.50 -3.60 10.38
C ARG A 171 -20.32 -4.15 9.57
N PHE A 172 -20.60 -5.07 8.69
CA PHE A 172 -19.63 -5.70 7.81
C PHE A 172 -19.60 -4.97 6.46
N THR A 173 -18.64 -4.07 6.32
CA THR A 173 -18.45 -3.24 5.12
C THR A 173 -17.03 -3.40 4.57
N VAL A 174 -16.86 -3.16 3.28
CA VAL A 174 -15.56 -3.05 2.62
C VAL A 174 -15.62 -1.87 1.65
N ASP A 175 -14.52 -1.13 1.52
CA ASP A 175 -14.49 -0.05 0.54
C ASP A 175 -14.22 -0.57 -0.88
N ARG A 176 -14.58 0.25 -1.87
CA ARG A 176 -14.43 -0.13 -3.28
C ARG A 176 -12.98 -0.38 -3.69
N TYR A 177 -12.04 0.31 -3.06
CA TYR A 177 -10.62 0.15 -3.34
C TYR A 177 -10.14 -1.26 -2.97
N LEU A 178 -10.48 -1.72 -1.76
CA LEU A 178 -10.14 -3.07 -1.30
C LEU A 178 -11.09 -4.15 -1.87
N ALA A 179 -12.30 -3.79 -2.33
CA ALA A 179 -13.20 -4.73 -2.96
C ALA A 179 -12.65 -5.28 -4.30
N GLU A 180 -11.73 -4.53 -4.96
CA GLU A 180 -10.99 -5.02 -6.14
C GLU A 180 -10.20 -6.29 -5.81
N ASP A 181 -9.63 -6.42 -4.61
CA ASP A 181 -8.85 -7.59 -4.19
C ASP A 181 -9.72 -8.85 -3.98
N PHE A 182 -11.05 -8.69 -3.88
CA PHE A 182 -12.00 -9.79 -3.77
C PHE A 182 -12.54 -10.27 -5.12
N LEU A 183 -12.12 -9.68 -6.24
CA LEU A 183 -12.58 -10.17 -7.53
C LEU A 183 -12.24 -11.66 -7.71
N PRO A 184 -13.13 -12.43 -8.34
CA PRO A 184 -14.37 -12.08 -9.03
C PRO A 184 -15.64 -12.14 -8.16
N LEU A 185 -15.55 -12.10 -6.81
CA LEU A 185 -16.70 -12.30 -5.93
C LEU A 185 -17.70 -11.14 -5.93
N TYR A 186 -17.26 -9.97 -6.41
CA TYR A 186 -18.11 -8.82 -6.71
C TYR A 186 -18.12 -8.55 -8.21
N ASP A 187 -19.24 -8.06 -8.72
CA ASP A 187 -19.31 -7.46 -10.04
C ASP A 187 -18.59 -6.09 -10.01
N ARG A 188 -17.53 -5.94 -10.78
CA ARG A 188 -16.64 -4.77 -10.77
C ARG A 188 -17.36 -3.45 -11.10
N PHE A 189 -18.48 -3.49 -11.80
CA PHE A 189 -19.18 -2.27 -12.23
C PHE A 189 -20.28 -1.87 -11.28
N THR A 190 -20.96 -2.85 -10.68
CA THR A 190 -22.10 -2.60 -9.77
C THR A 190 -21.76 -2.74 -8.30
N TRP A 191 -20.64 -3.35 -7.99
CA TRP A 191 -20.16 -3.70 -6.65
C TRP A 191 -21.13 -4.58 -5.87
N LYS A 192 -21.98 -5.30 -6.59
CA LYS A 192 -22.85 -6.32 -6.00
C LYS A 192 -22.12 -7.65 -5.98
N VAL A 193 -22.47 -8.47 -4.99
CA VAL A 193 -21.97 -9.84 -4.90
C VAL A 193 -22.39 -10.62 -6.13
N ASP A 194 -21.43 -11.23 -6.81
CA ASP A 194 -21.68 -12.15 -7.91
C ASP A 194 -21.90 -13.57 -7.35
N ALA A 195 -23.17 -13.94 -7.21
CA ALA A 195 -23.52 -15.24 -6.63
C ALA A 195 -23.04 -16.43 -7.47
N ARG A 196 -22.81 -16.25 -8.78
CA ARG A 196 -22.31 -17.31 -9.66
C ARG A 196 -20.82 -17.55 -9.42
N GLU A 197 -20.04 -16.49 -9.42
CA GLU A 197 -18.60 -16.59 -9.17
C GLU A 197 -18.32 -16.97 -7.71
N CYS A 198 -19.11 -16.46 -6.75
CA CYS A 198 -19.00 -16.88 -5.34
C CYS A 198 -19.11 -18.39 -5.13
N ALA A 199 -19.93 -19.10 -5.91
CA ALA A 199 -20.17 -20.54 -5.71
C ALA A 199 -18.89 -21.39 -5.71
N ARG A 200 -17.85 -20.96 -6.40
CA ARG A 200 -16.52 -21.61 -6.39
C ARG A 200 -15.82 -21.45 -5.07
N PHE A 201 -15.93 -20.30 -4.45
CA PHE A 201 -15.09 -19.84 -3.31
C PHE A 201 -15.84 -19.90 -1.98
N CYS A 202 -17.02 -19.31 -1.90
CA CYS A 202 -17.76 -19.11 -0.65
C CYS A 202 -19.28 -18.98 -0.91
N ARG A 203 -20.04 -18.79 0.16
CA ARG A 203 -21.46 -18.41 0.03
C ARG A 203 -21.56 -16.88 -0.21
N PRO A 204 -22.53 -16.42 -1.01
CA PRO A 204 -22.75 -14.98 -1.25
C PRO A 204 -22.97 -14.16 0.04
N ASP A 205 -23.58 -14.76 1.05
CA ASP A 205 -23.82 -14.11 2.34
C ASP A 205 -22.54 -13.92 3.19
N GLN A 206 -21.44 -14.58 2.83
CA GLN A 206 -20.14 -14.38 3.47
C GLN A 206 -19.38 -13.16 2.98
N MET A 207 -19.91 -12.43 1.99
CA MET A 207 -19.34 -11.21 1.47
C MET A 207 -19.86 -9.97 2.21
N ALA A 208 -18.99 -8.96 2.42
CA ALA A 208 -19.34 -7.71 3.07
C ALA A 208 -20.10 -6.77 2.11
N GLU A 209 -20.77 -5.75 2.64
CA GLU A 209 -21.39 -4.69 1.84
C GLU A 209 -20.32 -3.73 1.31
N VAL A 210 -20.31 -3.48 -0.01
CA VAL A 210 -19.37 -2.54 -0.61
C VAL A 210 -19.90 -1.11 -0.52
N MET A 211 -19.06 -0.21 0.02
CA MET A 211 -19.38 1.22 0.20
C MET A 211 -18.20 2.09 -0.30
N SER A 212 -18.31 3.41 -0.24
CA SER A 212 -17.15 4.28 -0.43
C SER A 212 -16.32 4.35 0.85
N ALA A 213 -14.99 4.47 0.74
CA ALA A 213 -14.09 4.59 1.89
C ALA A 213 -14.46 5.74 2.85
N THR A 214 -15.03 6.82 2.30
CA THR A 214 -15.43 8.03 3.02
C THR A 214 -16.87 8.00 3.53
N ASP A 215 -17.64 6.96 3.23
CA ASP A 215 -18.98 6.79 3.77
C ASP A 215 -18.92 6.47 5.26
N ILE A 216 -19.94 6.89 5.99
CA ILE A 216 -20.10 6.50 7.39
C ILE A 216 -20.69 5.09 7.42
N ALA A 217 -19.86 4.11 7.82
CA ALA A 217 -20.29 2.72 7.98
C ALA A 217 -21.29 2.55 9.13
N GLY A 218 -21.10 3.30 10.20
CA GLY A 218 -21.92 3.24 11.38
C GLY A 218 -21.39 4.15 12.48
N VAL A 219 -21.74 3.85 13.71
CA VAL A 219 -21.26 4.57 14.90
C VAL A 219 -20.64 3.60 15.89
N ILE A 220 -19.74 4.09 16.72
CA ILE A 220 -19.13 3.30 17.80
C ILE A 220 -20.22 2.75 18.71
N THR A 221 -20.26 1.42 18.86
CA THR A 221 -21.16 0.71 19.77
C THR A 221 -20.75 0.90 21.23
N GLN A 222 -21.64 0.64 22.18
CA GLN A 222 -21.32 0.69 23.61
C GLN A 222 -20.16 -0.27 23.96
N ARG A 223 -20.17 -1.49 23.43
CA ARG A 223 -19.10 -2.50 23.62
C ARG A 223 -17.75 -1.98 23.11
N ALA A 224 -17.74 -1.37 21.93
CA ALA A 224 -16.51 -0.80 21.36
C ALA A 224 -16.02 0.42 22.14
N ALA A 225 -16.93 1.27 22.63
CA ALA A 225 -16.58 2.41 23.49
C ALA A 225 -15.86 1.98 24.77
N GLU A 226 -16.37 0.95 25.44
CA GLU A 226 -15.75 0.37 26.63
C GLU A 226 -14.35 -0.20 26.34
N ALA A 227 -14.16 -0.83 25.16
CA ALA A 227 -12.89 -1.39 24.76
C ALA A 227 -11.87 -0.33 24.34
N THR A 228 -12.30 0.72 23.66
CA THR A 228 -11.40 1.70 23.02
C THR A 228 -11.19 2.99 23.81
N GLY A 229 -12.07 3.29 24.77
CA GLY A 229 -12.09 4.57 25.47
C GLY A 229 -12.66 5.72 24.63
N LEU A 230 -13.20 5.45 23.44
CA LEU A 230 -13.90 6.41 22.59
C LEU A 230 -15.36 6.56 23.02
N ALA A 231 -16.03 7.61 22.57
CA ALA A 231 -17.44 7.82 22.91
C ALA A 231 -18.35 6.96 22.03
N ALA A 232 -19.32 6.29 22.66
CA ALA A 232 -20.40 5.62 21.93
C ALA A 232 -21.16 6.65 21.07
N GLY A 233 -21.56 6.25 19.87
CA GLY A 233 -22.24 7.15 18.93
C GLY A 233 -21.30 7.96 18.04
N THR A 234 -19.98 7.92 18.23
CA THR A 234 -19.01 8.58 17.32
C THR A 234 -19.07 7.91 15.94
N PRO A 235 -19.23 8.69 14.84
CA PRO A 235 -19.21 8.15 13.48
C PRO A 235 -17.88 7.46 13.13
N VAL A 236 -17.98 6.36 12.38
CA VAL A 236 -16.82 5.60 11.87
C VAL A 236 -16.93 5.51 10.36
N LEU A 237 -15.86 5.87 9.66
CA LEU A 237 -15.75 5.69 8.21
C LEU A 237 -15.58 4.21 7.87
N VAL A 238 -15.94 3.84 6.65
CA VAL A 238 -15.69 2.48 6.12
C VAL A 238 -14.21 2.15 6.21
N GLY A 239 -13.34 3.14 5.96
CA GLY A 239 -11.89 2.95 5.95
C GLY A 239 -11.40 2.41 4.61
N THR A 240 -10.09 2.14 4.52
CA THR A 240 -9.44 1.71 3.27
C THR A 240 -8.10 1.02 3.52
N GLY A 241 -7.43 0.60 2.44
CA GLY A 241 -6.05 0.12 2.47
C GLY A 241 -5.02 1.24 2.70
N ASP A 242 -3.87 0.85 3.28
CA ASP A 242 -2.76 1.75 3.62
C ASP A 242 -2.24 2.55 2.42
N SER A 243 -2.04 1.91 1.27
CA SER A 243 -1.53 2.54 0.05
C SER A 243 -2.46 3.64 -0.48
N GLY A 244 -3.76 3.41 -0.42
CA GLY A 244 -4.76 4.39 -0.79
C GLY A 244 -4.83 5.57 0.19
N ALA A 245 -4.78 5.30 1.50
CA ALA A 245 -4.74 6.33 2.53
C ALA A 245 -3.44 7.16 2.44
N GLU A 246 -2.31 6.52 2.15
CA GLU A 246 -1.02 7.18 1.93
C GLU A 246 -1.08 8.12 0.71
N ALA A 247 -1.65 7.67 -0.40
CA ALA A 247 -1.82 8.51 -1.58
C ALA A 247 -2.63 9.79 -1.26
N ILE A 248 -3.76 9.66 -0.54
CA ILE A 248 -4.54 10.80 -0.08
C ILE A 248 -3.71 11.72 0.83
N SER A 249 -2.94 11.15 1.77
CA SER A 249 -2.13 11.92 2.72
C SER A 249 -1.03 12.74 2.05
N THR A 250 -0.54 12.29 0.91
CA THR A 250 0.46 13.00 0.09
C THR A 250 -0.16 14.02 -0.86
N GLY A 251 -1.48 14.10 -0.97
CA GLY A 251 -2.17 15.11 -1.77
C GLY A 251 -2.66 14.64 -3.13
N VAL A 252 -2.80 13.34 -3.35
CA VAL A 252 -3.39 12.76 -4.57
C VAL A 252 -4.90 12.84 -4.49
N PHE A 253 -5.50 13.85 -5.11
CA PHE A 253 -6.95 14.09 -5.04
C PHE A 253 -7.62 14.23 -6.40
N ARG A 254 -6.87 14.45 -7.47
CA ARG A 254 -7.41 14.78 -8.79
C ARG A 254 -6.79 13.90 -9.86
N PRO A 255 -7.56 13.53 -10.90
CA PRO A 255 -6.96 12.91 -12.09
C PRO A 255 -5.74 13.70 -12.58
N GLY A 256 -4.66 12.99 -12.85
CA GLY A 256 -3.35 13.56 -13.17
C GLY A 256 -2.38 13.63 -11.97
N ASP A 257 -2.84 13.54 -10.74
CA ASP A 257 -1.96 13.46 -9.58
C ASP A 257 -1.32 12.06 -9.50
N MET A 258 -0.07 12.01 -9.02
CA MET A 258 0.65 10.75 -8.85
C MET A 258 1.41 10.75 -7.52
N MET A 259 1.24 9.68 -6.76
CA MET A 259 2.11 9.33 -5.64
C MET A 259 3.26 8.45 -6.13
N VAL A 260 4.46 8.72 -5.63
CA VAL A 260 5.63 7.85 -5.76
C VAL A 260 6.12 7.52 -4.37
N GLN A 261 5.98 6.27 -3.97
CA GLN A 261 6.51 5.75 -2.72
C GLN A 261 7.89 5.15 -2.99
N LEU A 262 8.91 5.64 -2.28
CA LEU A 262 10.29 5.18 -2.39
C LEU A 262 10.72 4.51 -1.08
N GLY A 263 10.83 3.19 -1.14
CA GLY A 263 11.37 2.36 -0.07
C GLY A 263 12.45 1.42 -0.62
N SER A 264 12.59 0.23 -0.06
CA SER A 264 13.42 -0.85 -0.64
C SER A 264 12.98 -1.18 -2.07
N THR A 265 11.66 -1.10 -2.31
CA THR A 265 10.99 -1.12 -3.62
C THR A 265 10.52 0.26 -4.00
N ALA A 266 10.02 0.48 -5.21
CA ALA A 266 9.23 1.66 -5.52
C ALA A 266 7.81 1.26 -5.93
N TYR A 267 6.82 2.07 -5.52
CA TYR A 267 5.42 1.88 -5.82
C TYR A 267 4.81 3.19 -6.29
N PHE A 268 3.92 3.11 -7.26
CA PHE A 268 3.33 4.29 -7.91
C PHE A 268 1.81 4.14 -7.90
N ILE A 269 1.11 5.22 -7.59
CA ILE A 269 -0.33 5.36 -7.80
C ILE A 269 -0.56 6.61 -8.63
N TYR A 270 -1.01 6.44 -9.86
CA TYR A 270 -1.47 7.51 -10.72
C TYR A 270 -2.99 7.56 -10.71
N LEU A 271 -3.57 8.73 -10.46
CA LEU A 271 -5.02 8.90 -10.43
C LEU A 271 -5.55 9.30 -11.81
N ALA A 272 -6.48 8.51 -12.34
CA ALA A 272 -7.13 8.73 -13.62
C ALA A 272 -8.65 8.98 -13.45
N ASP A 273 -9.28 9.57 -14.47
CA ASP A 273 -10.73 9.77 -14.55
C ASP A 273 -11.46 8.64 -15.29
N HIS A 274 -10.71 7.65 -15.79
CA HIS A 274 -11.24 6.47 -16.47
C HIS A 274 -10.37 5.24 -16.18
N MET A 275 -10.95 4.05 -16.33
CA MET A 275 -10.22 2.79 -16.21
C MET A 275 -9.27 2.64 -17.41
N VAL A 276 -8.02 2.29 -17.14
CA VAL A 276 -7.01 1.99 -18.17
C VAL A 276 -6.92 0.49 -18.34
N ASP A 277 -7.05 0.01 -19.58
CA ASP A 277 -6.86 -1.37 -19.92
C ASP A 277 -5.43 -1.60 -20.43
N ASP A 278 -4.52 -1.89 -19.50
CA ASP A 278 -3.11 -2.21 -19.81
C ASP A 278 -2.62 -3.32 -18.88
N ALA A 279 -2.41 -4.51 -19.42
CA ALA A 279 -2.00 -5.70 -18.68
C ALA A 279 -0.64 -5.57 -17.95
N ARG A 280 0.14 -4.54 -18.26
CA ARG A 280 1.42 -4.26 -17.58
C ARG A 280 1.24 -3.53 -16.26
N LEU A 281 0.04 -3.01 -15.99
CA LEU A 281 -0.31 -2.17 -14.84
C LEU A 281 -1.35 -2.87 -13.96
N TRP A 282 -1.61 -2.31 -12.81
CA TRP A 282 -2.68 -2.76 -11.92
C TRP A 282 -3.73 -1.64 -11.79
N PRO A 283 -4.67 -1.56 -12.73
CA PRO A 283 -5.74 -0.57 -12.67
C PRO A 283 -6.87 -1.06 -11.76
N GLY A 284 -7.42 -0.16 -10.96
CA GLY A 284 -8.54 -0.45 -10.08
C GLY A 284 -9.32 0.81 -9.70
N THR A 285 -10.45 0.64 -9.05
CA THR A 285 -11.21 1.74 -8.47
C THR A 285 -10.39 2.41 -7.38
N PHE A 286 -10.43 3.74 -7.31
CA PHE A 286 -9.74 4.47 -6.26
C PHE A 286 -10.69 4.93 -5.14
N ILE A 287 -10.14 5.35 -4.01
CA ILE A 287 -10.88 5.81 -2.83
C ILE A 287 -11.86 6.96 -3.16
N ILE A 288 -11.44 7.88 -4.04
CA ILE A 288 -12.25 9.01 -4.46
C ILE A 288 -13.29 8.54 -5.49
N PRO A 289 -14.59 8.71 -5.23
CA PRO A 289 -15.63 8.26 -6.14
C PRO A 289 -15.46 8.80 -7.57
N GLY A 290 -15.59 7.90 -8.56
CA GLY A 290 -15.47 8.24 -9.98
C GLY A 290 -14.04 8.41 -10.46
N THR A 291 -13.05 8.02 -9.67
CA THR A 291 -11.64 7.99 -10.08
C THR A 291 -11.06 6.58 -9.99
N TYR A 292 -9.95 6.37 -10.70
CA TYR A 292 -9.28 5.09 -10.82
C TYR A 292 -7.80 5.23 -10.47
N GLY A 293 -7.31 4.32 -9.65
CA GLY A 293 -5.89 4.21 -9.33
C GLY A 293 -5.21 3.29 -10.34
N ILE A 294 -4.20 3.82 -11.02
CA ILE A 294 -3.35 3.03 -11.90
C ILE A 294 -2.05 2.80 -11.16
N CYS A 295 -1.87 1.56 -10.70
CA CYS A 295 -0.76 1.19 -9.86
C CYS A 295 0.35 0.52 -10.67
N ALA A 296 1.58 0.74 -10.23
CA ALA A 296 2.78 0.13 -10.78
C ALA A 296 3.87 0.04 -9.72
N GLY A 297 4.83 -0.86 -9.88
CA GLY A 297 5.92 -0.96 -8.94
C GLY A 297 7.13 -1.71 -9.47
N THR A 298 8.29 -1.40 -8.91
CA THR A 298 9.53 -2.13 -9.16
C THR A 298 10.02 -2.83 -7.89
N ASN A 299 10.61 -4.00 -8.05
CA ASN A 299 11.09 -4.79 -6.91
C ASN A 299 12.36 -4.24 -6.27
N THR A 300 13.09 -3.36 -6.97
CA THR A 300 14.39 -2.89 -6.50
C THR A 300 14.54 -1.39 -6.71
N ALA A 301 14.48 -0.63 -5.62
CA ALA A 301 14.73 0.82 -5.59
C ALA A 301 15.78 1.14 -4.51
N GLY A 302 15.37 1.43 -3.27
CA GLY A 302 16.28 1.65 -2.16
C GLY A 302 17.17 0.45 -1.86
N ALA A 303 16.68 -0.77 -2.11
CA ALA A 303 17.49 -1.98 -2.01
C ALA A 303 18.74 -1.95 -2.90
N LEU A 304 18.62 -1.39 -4.12
CA LEU A 304 19.79 -1.20 -4.99
C LEU A 304 20.78 -0.20 -4.39
N THR A 305 20.29 0.89 -3.81
CA THR A 305 21.17 1.87 -3.17
C THR A 305 21.89 1.28 -1.96
N SER A 306 21.22 0.45 -1.18
CA SER A 306 21.82 -0.30 -0.07
C SER A 306 22.89 -1.27 -0.56
N TRP A 307 22.63 -1.99 -1.64
CA TRP A 307 23.61 -2.89 -2.26
C TRP A 307 24.83 -2.11 -2.78
N LEU A 308 24.63 -1.00 -3.50
CA LEU A 308 25.72 -0.15 -3.97
C LEU A 308 26.57 0.39 -2.80
N ARG A 309 25.91 0.81 -1.69
CA ARG A 309 26.57 1.24 -0.47
C ARG A 309 27.50 0.14 0.07
N GLN A 310 27.00 -1.06 0.19
CA GLN A 310 27.74 -2.20 0.75
C GLN A 310 28.85 -2.69 -0.16
N GLU A 311 28.65 -2.69 -1.49
CA GLU A 311 29.59 -3.29 -2.42
C GLU A 311 30.60 -2.28 -2.99
N LEU A 312 30.20 -1.05 -3.30
CA LEU A 312 31.05 -0.07 -3.97
C LEU A 312 31.56 1.06 -3.06
N TYR A 313 30.95 1.22 -1.86
CA TYR A 313 31.32 2.27 -0.91
C TYR A 313 31.73 1.71 0.46
N ARG A 314 32.37 0.56 0.48
CA ARG A 314 32.83 -0.11 1.71
C ARG A 314 33.74 0.80 2.56
N ASP A 315 34.60 1.58 1.90
CA ASP A 315 35.48 2.57 2.54
C ASP A 315 34.67 3.65 3.27
N ALA A 316 33.58 4.13 2.69
CA ALA A 316 32.71 5.10 3.33
C ALA A 316 31.92 4.49 4.49
N VAL A 317 31.47 3.23 4.35
CA VAL A 317 30.77 2.48 5.42
C VAL A 317 31.72 2.23 6.61
N GLU A 318 32.95 1.88 6.35
CA GLU A 318 33.99 1.70 7.40
C GLU A 318 34.27 3.03 8.11
N ALA A 319 34.44 4.11 7.34
CA ALA A 319 34.65 5.45 7.90
C ALA A 319 33.48 5.91 8.78
N GLU A 320 32.22 5.68 8.35
CA GLU A 320 31.00 5.95 9.12
C GLU A 320 31.02 5.20 10.46
N GLY A 321 31.42 3.91 10.46
CA GLY A 321 31.57 3.10 11.68
C GLY A 321 32.60 3.65 12.68
N HIS A 322 33.53 4.46 12.22
CA HIS A 322 34.53 5.15 13.04
C HIS A 322 34.20 6.63 13.33
N GLY A 323 32.94 7.05 13.13
CA GLY A 323 32.48 8.42 13.38
C GLY A 323 32.72 9.40 12.23
N GLY A 324 33.02 8.91 11.04
CA GLY A 324 33.10 9.68 9.80
C GLY A 324 31.70 10.05 9.25
N PRO A 325 31.67 10.69 8.08
CA PRO A 325 30.42 11.04 7.41
C PRO A 325 29.54 9.80 7.12
N ASP A 326 28.22 9.98 7.16
CA ASP A 326 27.26 8.97 6.70
C ASP A 326 27.55 8.55 5.25
N ALA A 327 27.62 7.24 4.99
CA ALA A 327 28.03 6.71 3.69
C ALA A 327 27.06 7.09 2.56
N TYR A 328 25.75 7.24 2.82
CA TYR A 328 24.80 7.73 1.82
C TYR A 328 25.06 9.20 1.47
N SER A 329 25.49 10.01 2.42
CA SER A 329 25.89 11.40 2.19
C SER A 329 27.12 11.48 1.27
N VAL A 330 28.09 10.56 1.44
CA VAL A 330 29.25 10.43 0.53
C VAL A 330 28.82 10.03 -0.86
N MET A 331 27.95 9.02 -0.99
CA MET A 331 27.40 8.57 -2.27
C MET A 331 26.66 9.71 -3.00
N ALA A 332 25.82 10.44 -2.29
CA ALA A 332 25.09 11.57 -2.83
C ALA A 332 26.02 12.72 -3.28
N HIS A 333 27.08 12.99 -2.52
CA HIS A 333 28.10 13.99 -2.89
C HIS A 333 28.83 13.59 -4.18
N ASP A 334 29.30 12.36 -4.27
CA ASP A 334 29.96 11.84 -5.46
C ASP A 334 29.04 11.92 -6.68
N ALA A 335 27.77 11.52 -6.53
CA ALA A 335 26.76 11.55 -7.58
C ALA A 335 26.38 12.98 -8.02
N ALA A 336 26.51 13.98 -7.15
CA ALA A 336 26.19 15.37 -7.48
C ALA A 336 27.01 15.91 -8.66
N GLY A 337 28.25 15.43 -8.83
CA GLY A 337 29.14 15.78 -9.92
C GLY A 337 28.81 15.12 -11.28
N VAL A 338 27.92 14.12 -11.30
CA VAL A 338 27.59 13.40 -12.53
C VAL A 338 26.46 14.10 -13.27
N ALA A 339 26.68 14.38 -14.56
CA ALA A 339 25.68 15.01 -15.41
C ALA A 339 24.43 14.12 -15.60
N PRO A 340 23.24 14.72 -15.85
CA PRO A 340 22.07 13.96 -16.27
C PRO A 340 22.37 13.10 -17.50
N GLY A 341 21.90 11.85 -17.49
CA GLY A 341 22.21 10.87 -18.55
C GLY A 341 23.41 9.97 -18.25
N ALA A 342 24.12 10.22 -17.11
CA ALA A 342 25.18 9.35 -16.59
C ALA A 342 26.18 8.88 -17.68
N ASP A 343 26.58 9.80 -18.58
CA ASP A 343 27.46 9.57 -19.73
C ASP A 343 27.06 8.34 -20.59
N GLY A 344 25.76 8.06 -20.68
CA GLY A 344 25.20 6.97 -21.47
C GLY A 344 25.13 5.62 -20.73
N LEU A 345 25.47 5.56 -19.43
CA LEU A 345 25.29 4.35 -18.65
C LEU A 345 23.79 4.10 -18.38
N LEU A 346 23.31 2.93 -18.72
CA LEU A 346 21.97 2.45 -18.43
C LEU A 346 22.01 1.43 -17.29
N CYS A 347 20.99 1.48 -16.41
CA CYS A 347 20.79 0.50 -15.36
C CYS A 347 19.39 -0.11 -15.49
N LEU A 348 19.33 -1.45 -15.54
CA LEU A 348 18.11 -2.22 -15.29
C LEU A 348 18.19 -2.73 -13.86
N PRO A 349 17.37 -2.18 -12.93
CA PRO A 349 17.52 -2.46 -11.50
C PRO A 349 16.85 -3.76 -11.05
N TYR A 350 16.82 -4.78 -11.86
CA TYR A 350 16.06 -6.02 -11.69
C TYR A 350 16.75 -7.03 -10.77
N PHE A 351 17.31 -6.59 -9.65
CA PHE A 351 18.10 -7.45 -8.75
C PHE A 351 17.26 -8.53 -8.03
N ALA A 352 15.94 -8.31 -7.92
CA ALA A 352 14.99 -9.23 -7.29
C ALA A 352 13.84 -9.59 -8.26
N GLY A 353 14.15 -9.78 -9.53
CA GLY A 353 13.12 -9.83 -10.56
C GLY A 353 12.52 -8.46 -10.83
N GLU A 354 11.52 -8.39 -11.69
CA GLU A 354 10.82 -7.13 -11.96
C GLU A 354 9.30 -7.35 -12.08
N ARG A 355 8.54 -6.44 -11.46
CA ARG A 355 7.08 -6.42 -11.57
C ARG A 355 6.66 -5.65 -12.84
N THR A 356 6.53 -4.36 -12.76
CA THR A 356 6.09 -3.51 -13.86
C THR A 356 7.28 -3.03 -14.70
N PRO A 357 7.28 -3.18 -16.03
CA PRO A 357 6.22 -3.73 -16.88
C PRO A 357 6.38 -5.20 -17.25
N LEU A 358 7.39 -5.90 -16.71
CA LEU A 358 7.80 -7.22 -17.22
C LEU A 358 7.03 -8.38 -16.58
N ASN A 359 6.69 -8.24 -15.29
CA ASN A 359 6.15 -9.31 -14.44
C ASN A 359 6.99 -10.60 -14.54
N ASP A 360 8.34 -10.45 -14.46
CA ASP A 360 9.30 -11.53 -14.62
C ASP A 360 10.15 -11.67 -13.35
N PRO A 361 9.93 -12.71 -12.53
CA PRO A 361 10.72 -12.96 -11.33
C PRO A 361 12.16 -13.39 -11.64
N GLU A 362 12.44 -13.83 -12.87
CA GLU A 362 13.76 -14.27 -13.31
C GLU A 362 14.58 -13.13 -13.95
N ALA A 363 14.01 -11.95 -14.15
CA ALA A 363 14.75 -10.78 -14.61
C ALA A 363 15.92 -10.47 -13.65
N ARG A 364 17.06 -10.03 -14.22
CA ARG A 364 18.27 -9.72 -13.45
C ARG A 364 18.80 -8.33 -13.77
N GLY A 365 19.46 -7.72 -12.78
CA GLY A 365 20.06 -6.40 -12.89
C GLY A 365 21.16 -6.34 -13.95
N VAL A 366 21.17 -5.23 -14.70
CA VAL A 366 22.18 -4.99 -15.76
C VAL A 366 22.65 -3.54 -15.67
N PHE A 367 23.97 -3.35 -15.81
CA PHE A 367 24.58 -2.07 -16.14
C PHE A 367 25.15 -2.14 -17.55
N PHE A 368 24.64 -1.33 -18.45
CA PHE A 368 25.03 -1.35 -19.86
C PHE A 368 25.65 -0.02 -20.29
N GLY A 369 26.74 -0.07 -21.06
CA GLY A 369 27.41 1.11 -21.58
C GLY A 369 28.61 1.57 -20.75
N LEU A 370 29.19 0.73 -19.88
CA LEU A 370 30.39 1.05 -19.10
C LEU A 370 31.61 1.33 -20.02
N THR A 371 32.35 2.35 -19.68
CA THR A 371 33.62 2.72 -20.30
C THR A 371 34.67 3.00 -19.23
N GLY A 372 35.94 3.09 -19.60
CA GLY A 372 37.05 3.41 -18.68
C GLY A 372 36.99 4.81 -18.05
N ARG A 373 36.04 5.65 -18.46
CA ARG A 373 35.81 6.99 -17.87
C ARG A 373 34.86 6.97 -16.67
N HIS A 374 34.12 5.89 -16.52
CA HIS A 374 33.12 5.76 -15.46
C HIS A 374 33.80 5.44 -14.12
N THR A 375 33.43 6.20 -13.09
CA THR A 375 33.87 5.98 -11.71
C THR A 375 32.72 5.42 -10.86
N ARG A 376 32.97 5.08 -9.60
CA ARG A 376 31.91 4.59 -8.71
C ARG A 376 30.73 5.55 -8.55
N ALA A 377 30.98 6.83 -8.67
CA ALA A 377 29.95 7.87 -8.60
C ALA A 377 28.82 7.66 -9.63
N ILE A 378 29.18 7.14 -10.81
CA ILE A 378 28.21 6.98 -11.89
C ILE A 378 27.26 5.81 -11.66
N TRP A 379 27.65 4.79 -10.86
CA TRP A 379 26.81 3.64 -10.54
C TRP A 379 25.60 3.99 -9.68
N PHE A 380 25.73 5.03 -8.84
CA PHE A 380 24.64 5.53 -8.01
C PHE A 380 23.63 6.41 -8.79
N VAL A 381 24.08 7.00 -9.89
CA VAL A 381 23.28 7.96 -10.67
C VAL A 381 22.25 7.30 -11.61
N PRO A 382 22.54 6.17 -12.31
CA PRO A 382 21.63 5.59 -13.28
C PRO A 382 20.24 5.25 -12.75
N PRO A 383 20.06 4.70 -11.53
CA PRO A 383 18.73 4.41 -11.02
C PRO A 383 17.82 5.64 -10.99
N TRP A 384 18.39 6.84 -10.87
CA TRP A 384 17.64 8.06 -10.57
C TRP A 384 17.73 9.14 -11.67
N LYS A 385 18.86 9.24 -12.35
CA LYS A 385 19.08 10.28 -13.40
C LYS A 385 19.08 9.72 -14.82
N ALA A 386 19.41 8.46 -15.02
CA ALA A 386 19.51 7.83 -16.33
C ALA A 386 18.28 6.98 -16.67
N SER A 387 17.59 6.46 -15.67
CA SER A 387 16.42 5.66 -15.93
C SER A 387 15.23 6.57 -16.28
N ARG A 388 14.99 6.73 -17.56
CA ARG A 388 13.63 6.95 -18.04
C ARG A 388 12.70 5.80 -17.63
N ILE A 389 13.22 4.79 -16.93
CA ILE A 389 12.60 3.47 -16.83
C ILE A 389 11.53 3.33 -15.75
N PRO A 390 11.57 3.88 -14.52
CA PRO A 390 10.41 3.78 -13.64
C PRO A 390 9.24 4.68 -14.01
N LEU A 391 9.52 5.82 -14.67
CA LEU A 391 8.47 6.74 -15.15
C LEU A 391 8.13 6.55 -16.62
N HIS A 392 8.98 5.86 -17.40
CA HIS A 392 8.79 5.68 -18.82
C HIS A 392 7.55 4.85 -19.18
N PRO A 393 7.19 3.74 -18.52
CA PRO A 393 5.92 3.09 -18.80
C PRO A 393 4.73 4.02 -18.56
N MET A 394 4.73 4.77 -17.46
CA MET A 394 3.64 5.69 -17.15
C MET A 394 3.67 6.96 -18.01
N SER A 395 4.85 7.50 -18.34
CA SER A 395 4.95 8.66 -19.24
C SER A 395 4.71 8.30 -20.71
N THR A 396 5.06 7.10 -21.14
CA THR A 396 4.77 6.59 -22.49
C THR A 396 3.29 6.20 -22.63
N LEU A 397 2.71 5.61 -21.57
CA LEU A 397 1.28 5.35 -21.50
C LEU A 397 0.46 6.63 -21.48
N SER A 398 0.94 7.67 -20.77
CA SER A 398 0.29 8.99 -20.78
C SER A 398 0.33 9.69 -22.14
N SER A 399 1.32 9.39 -23.00
CA SER A 399 1.46 10.05 -24.30
C SER A 399 0.83 9.32 -25.48
N GLU A 400 0.65 8.00 -25.38
CA GLU A 400 0.14 7.20 -26.50
C GLU A 400 -1.31 6.71 -26.31
N ASN A 401 -1.76 6.51 -25.07
CA ASN A 401 -3.08 5.99 -24.76
C ASN A 401 -3.90 6.80 -23.75
N MET A 402 -3.32 7.84 -23.16
CA MET A 402 -3.98 8.71 -22.19
C MET A 402 -3.72 10.15 -22.52
N ASP A 403 -4.77 10.89 -22.90
CA ASP A 403 -4.77 12.36 -23.02
C ASP A 403 -4.63 13.05 -21.64
N CYS A 404 -3.83 12.48 -20.74
CA CYS A 404 -3.70 12.93 -19.37
C CYS A 404 -2.39 13.71 -19.16
N GLN A 405 -2.51 14.90 -18.62
CA GLN A 405 -1.38 15.68 -18.13
C GLN A 405 -1.12 15.32 -16.67
N LEU A 406 0.15 15.13 -16.29
CA LEU A 406 0.54 14.96 -14.90
C LEU A 406 0.21 16.24 -14.12
N GLY A 407 -0.75 16.18 -13.19
CA GLY A 407 -1.21 17.32 -12.41
C GLY A 407 -0.26 17.70 -11.28
N ALA A 408 0.06 16.73 -10.41
CA ALA A 408 1.01 16.88 -9.32
C ALA A 408 1.79 15.58 -9.11
N LEU A 409 3.06 15.70 -8.77
CA LEU A 409 3.91 14.58 -8.34
C LEU A 409 4.10 14.69 -6.82
N CYS A 410 3.58 13.70 -6.09
CA CYS A 410 3.69 13.61 -4.64
C CYS A 410 4.65 12.48 -4.28
N LEU A 411 5.65 12.79 -3.42
CA LEU A 411 6.64 11.83 -2.98
C LEU A 411 6.33 11.42 -1.53
N SER A 412 6.27 10.12 -1.28
CA SER A 412 6.28 9.57 0.08
C SER A 412 7.59 8.84 0.33
N GLU A 413 8.18 9.02 1.51
CA GLU A 413 9.39 8.33 1.94
C GLU A 413 9.06 7.37 3.08
N VAL A 414 9.44 6.11 2.93
CA VAL A 414 9.32 5.10 3.99
C VAL A 414 10.60 5.04 4.83
N GLU A 415 11.75 5.49 4.31
CA GLU A 415 13.01 5.55 5.06
C GLU A 415 13.52 6.99 5.24
N PRO A 416 13.65 7.49 6.52
CA PRO A 416 14.04 8.87 6.80
C PRO A 416 15.52 9.18 6.52
N ARG A 417 16.33 8.23 6.04
CA ARG A 417 17.77 8.39 5.83
C ARG A 417 18.19 8.79 4.42
N ILE A 418 17.28 8.80 3.46
CA ILE A 418 17.61 9.13 2.07
C ILE A 418 17.00 10.49 1.72
N GLN A 419 17.77 11.57 1.89
CA GLN A 419 17.42 12.89 1.37
C GLN A 419 17.67 12.90 -0.13
N PHE A 420 16.63 12.68 -0.94
CA PHE A 420 16.72 12.88 -2.38
C PHE A 420 16.46 14.33 -2.75
N GLY A 421 17.49 15.01 -3.19
CA GLY A 421 17.34 16.26 -3.91
C GLY A 421 16.80 16.01 -5.33
N CYS A 422 15.53 15.67 -5.48
CA CYS A 422 14.89 15.62 -6.79
C CYS A 422 14.69 17.05 -7.30
N ARG A 423 15.68 17.62 -8.02
CA ARG A 423 15.45 18.69 -8.98
C ARG A 423 14.96 18.04 -10.28
N LEU A 424 13.67 17.85 -10.40
CA LEU A 424 13.08 17.60 -11.71
C LEU A 424 13.26 18.88 -12.53
N SER A 425 14.05 18.80 -13.61
CA SER A 425 14.20 19.92 -14.55
C SER A 425 12.84 20.17 -15.20
N PRO A 426 12.36 21.43 -15.25
CA PRO A 426 11.08 21.78 -15.87
C PRO A 426 10.99 21.43 -17.36
N THR A 427 12.11 21.10 -18.00
CA THR A 427 12.22 20.77 -19.42
C THR A 427 11.76 19.34 -19.77
N TYR A 428 11.51 18.47 -18.77
CA TYR A 428 11.14 17.08 -19.00
C TYR A 428 9.70 16.72 -18.60
N VAL A 429 9.03 17.58 -17.86
CA VAL A 429 7.62 17.43 -17.53
C VAL A 429 6.99 18.78 -17.90
N GLY A 430 6.19 18.82 -18.94
CA GLY A 430 5.52 20.05 -19.42
C GLY A 430 4.44 20.58 -18.45
N ALA A 431 4.58 20.35 -17.15
CA ALA A 431 3.66 20.76 -16.12
C ALA A 431 4.33 21.72 -15.13
N ARG A 432 3.67 22.83 -14.86
CA ARG A 432 4.04 23.78 -13.82
C ARG A 432 3.97 23.10 -12.45
N SER A 433 5.11 22.73 -11.89
CA SER A 433 5.21 22.25 -10.51
C SER A 433 4.85 23.39 -9.54
N ARG A 434 3.67 23.36 -8.95
CA ARG A 434 3.39 24.06 -7.70
C ARG A 434 3.77 23.13 -6.56
N LEU A 435 5.02 23.17 -6.15
CA LEU A 435 5.43 22.57 -4.88
C LEU A 435 4.83 23.41 -3.75
N PRO A 436 4.01 22.84 -2.85
CA PRO A 436 3.73 23.49 -1.59
C PRO A 436 5.05 23.62 -0.82
N ARG A 437 5.33 24.81 -0.28
CA ARG A 437 6.45 24.99 0.64
C ARG A 437 6.09 24.29 1.96
N LEU A 438 6.31 22.99 2.05
CA LEU A 438 6.33 22.26 3.31
C LEU A 438 7.66 22.56 4.01
N ARG A 439 7.60 23.41 5.05
CA ARG A 439 8.68 23.57 6.01
C ARG A 439 8.70 22.32 6.88
N TRP A 440 9.60 21.40 6.58
CA TRP A 440 9.92 20.30 7.49
C TRP A 440 10.67 20.84 8.70
N ARG A 441 10.09 20.74 9.89
CA ARG A 441 10.85 20.77 11.13
C ARG A 441 11.23 19.32 11.42
N MET A 442 12.53 19.03 11.33
CA MET A 442 13.07 17.81 11.93
C MET A 442 12.74 17.82 13.42
N LEU A 443 12.06 16.79 13.89
CA LEU A 443 12.05 16.42 15.29
C LEU A 443 13.23 15.48 15.49
N ARG A 444 14.17 15.92 16.36
CA ARG A 444 15.26 15.10 16.89
C ARG A 444 14.71 14.05 17.83
#